data_df8aa88a9eaa26538b2c7efae46e41ba
#
_entry.id   df8aa88a9eaa26538b2c7efae46e41ba
#
_cell.length_a   1.000
_cell.length_b   1.000
_cell.length_c   1.000
_cell.angle_alpha   90.00
_cell.angle_beta   90.00
_cell.angle_gamma   90.00
#
_symmetry.space_group_name_H-M   'P 1'
#
loop_
_entity.id
_entity.type
_entity.pdbx_description
1 polymer ?
#
loop_
_entity_poly.entity_id
_entity_poly.type
_entity_poly.pdbx_seq_one_letter_code
_entity_poly.pdbx_strand_id
1 'polypeptide(L)'
;MEPATVDKQTQDQKKKQAALYKAIWRWHFYAGIIFAPFLIILAITGSVYLFKPQIEQMLYQDFYEVKQQKERIAPSEQLDIVTNHYAGAVVTSYRPGEQATRSSEVNITYQNESLTVFVDPYNGNMLGELNSNNRVMDLIEEIHGELMAGTTGDRIVELAACWAMVLIITGIYLWFPQKKRSFAGILIPRFTKGSRVLRRDLHAVPAFWITGGLLFLILTGLPWSGFWGTNFQALVTNTGEGYPPSVWVGAAPTSNIKTKDIAEVPWAAETLDVPKSKLEGFLPVSIDDIVEIAEREGMHPSYSVIFPSSKEGVYTLSAFPPKAKDEATIHIDQYTGAVLADYRYDNYGPIGKIVAVGITLHKGTELGFLNQLVSLLICLGTLLVAFTGVYMWWKRKPNSGLGAPKAPKIKNMKLLLFLLIILGILFPLVGLSLIFVWLIDLLIIQRMPKAKRFLNA
;
A
#
# COMPACT_ATOMS: atom_id res chain seq x y z
N MET A 1 12.40 37.65 49.63
CA MET A 1 12.06 36.20 49.79
C MET A 1 11.64 35.54 48.42
N GLU A 2 12.39 35.71 47.29
CA GLU A 2 11.98 35.15 46.00
C GLU A 2 12.95 34.18 45.30
N PRO A 3 14.23 34.01 45.68
CA PRO A 3 15.12 33.12 44.89
C PRO A 3 14.88 31.62 45.10
N ALA A 4 14.36 31.17 46.25
CA ALA A 4 14.23 29.74 46.55
C ALA A 4 13.01 29.06 45.85
N THR A 5 11.98 29.78 45.45
CA THR A 5 10.77 29.26 44.76
C THR A 5 11.02 29.08 43.26
N VAL A 6 11.78 29.98 42.64
CA VAL A 6 12.15 29.92 41.20
C VAL A 6 13.05 28.72 40.94
N ASP A 7 14.03 28.42 41.83
CA ASP A 7 14.94 27.28 41.68
C ASP A 7 14.21 25.94 41.83
N LYS A 8 13.25 25.82 42.75
CA LYS A 8 12.43 24.63 42.93
C LYS A 8 11.52 24.32 41.71
N GLN A 9 10.90 25.33 41.13
CA GLN A 9 10.07 25.18 39.93
C GLN A 9 10.92 24.75 38.73
N THR A 10 12.09 25.33 38.54
CA THR A 10 13.01 24.96 37.47
C THR A 10 13.54 23.53 37.62
N GLN A 11 13.84 23.08 38.84
CA GLN A 11 14.25 21.70 39.12
C GLN A 11 13.14 20.70 38.89
N ASP A 12 11.91 21.01 39.25
CA ASP A 12 10.74 20.15 39.01
C ASP A 12 10.41 20.03 37.51
N GLN A 13 10.56 21.12 36.74
CA GLN A 13 10.39 21.08 35.28
C GLN A 13 11.47 20.19 34.64
N LYS A 14 12.75 20.32 35.03
CA LYS A 14 13.85 19.46 34.53
C LYS A 14 13.61 17.98 34.85
N LYS A 15 13.12 17.64 36.05
CA LYS A 15 12.75 16.26 36.44
C LYS A 15 11.61 15.72 35.59
N LYS A 16 10.56 16.51 35.33
CA LYS A 16 9.43 16.13 34.47
C LYS A 16 9.87 15.88 33.03
N GLN A 17 10.70 16.75 32.45
CA GLN A 17 11.25 16.57 31.11
C GLN A 17 12.10 15.30 30.99
N ALA A 18 12.97 15.03 31.97
CA ALA A 18 13.79 13.82 31.99
C ALA A 18 12.93 12.54 32.13
N ALA A 19 11.85 12.59 32.88
CA ALA A 19 10.92 11.47 33.01
C ALA A 19 10.15 11.22 31.70
N LEU A 20 9.64 12.27 31.04
CA LEU A 20 8.97 12.18 29.75
C LEU A 20 9.92 11.62 28.66
N TYR A 21 11.17 12.11 28.60
CA TYR A 21 12.17 11.58 27.67
C TYR A 21 12.40 10.08 27.87
N LYS A 22 12.51 9.61 29.12
CA LYS A 22 12.67 8.18 29.42
C LYS A 22 11.42 7.36 29.03
N ALA A 23 10.21 7.90 29.22
CA ALA A 23 8.98 7.24 28.82
C ALA A 23 8.92 7.07 27.29
N ILE A 24 9.14 8.15 26.53
CA ILE A 24 9.15 8.13 25.07
C ILE A 24 10.25 7.20 24.54
N TRP A 25 11.45 7.24 25.13
CA TRP A 25 12.51 6.31 24.75
C TRP A 25 12.11 4.85 24.98
N ARG A 26 11.45 4.54 26.11
CA ARG A 26 10.94 3.20 26.41
C ARG A 26 9.93 2.73 25.35
N TRP A 27 9.00 3.59 24.97
CA TRP A 27 7.99 3.29 23.95
C TRP A 27 8.62 3.09 22.57
N HIS A 28 9.48 4.00 22.15
CA HIS A 28 10.23 3.87 20.90
C HIS A 28 11.03 2.56 20.85
N PHE A 29 11.61 2.18 21.99
CA PHE A 29 12.37 0.94 22.11
C PHE A 29 11.51 -0.30 21.93
N TYR A 30 10.36 -0.42 22.63
CA TYR A 30 9.48 -1.58 22.50
C TYR A 30 8.83 -1.65 21.13
N ALA A 31 8.27 -0.56 20.65
CA ALA A 31 7.69 -0.49 19.33
C ALA A 31 8.74 -0.84 18.24
N GLY A 32 9.95 -0.29 18.37
CA GLY A 32 11.04 -0.58 17.42
C GLY A 32 11.43 -2.06 17.38
N ILE A 33 11.50 -2.76 18.52
CA ILE A 33 11.82 -4.19 18.53
C ILE A 33 10.68 -5.04 17.96
N ILE A 34 9.44 -4.71 18.33
CA ILE A 34 8.26 -5.50 17.92
C ILE A 34 8.01 -5.33 16.42
N PHE A 35 8.08 -4.11 15.91
CA PHE A 35 7.69 -3.81 14.52
C PHE A 35 8.86 -3.79 13.53
N ALA A 36 10.13 -3.80 13.97
CA ALA A 36 11.28 -3.86 13.06
C ALA A 36 11.23 -5.03 12.05
N PRO A 37 10.87 -6.27 12.41
CA PRO A 37 10.77 -7.37 11.44
C PRO A 37 9.79 -7.06 10.32
N PHE A 38 8.61 -6.53 10.64
CA PHE A 38 7.59 -6.17 9.65
C PHE A 38 8.06 -5.03 8.76
N LEU A 39 8.65 -3.97 9.32
CA LEU A 39 9.21 -2.86 8.55
C LEU A 39 10.36 -3.30 7.63
N ILE A 40 11.14 -4.30 8.02
CA ILE A 40 12.17 -4.89 7.16
C ILE A 40 11.53 -5.63 5.99
N ILE A 41 10.51 -6.46 6.24
CA ILE A 41 9.77 -7.17 5.18
C ILE A 41 9.16 -6.16 4.20
N LEU A 42 8.42 -5.17 4.72
CA LEU A 42 7.78 -4.13 3.90
C LEU A 42 8.79 -3.33 3.08
N ALA A 43 9.94 -2.98 3.65
CA ALA A 43 10.97 -2.24 2.93
C ALA A 43 11.67 -3.09 1.84
N ILE A 44 11.86 -4.39 2.08
CA ILE A 44 12.42 -5.32 1.07
C ILE A 44 11.41 -5.53 -0.06
N THR A 45 10.19 -5.92 0.26
CA THR A 45 9.15 -6.22 -0.74
C THR A 45 8.78 -4.98 -1.53
N GLY A 46 8.65 -3.82 -0.86
CA GLY A 46 8.43 -2.54 -1.54
C GLY A 46 9.59 -2.17 -2.47
N SER A 47 10.86 -2.39 -2.06
CA SER A 47 12.02 -2.14 -2.93
C SER A 47 11.99 -2.99 -4.20
N VAL A 48 11.54 -4.24 -4.11
CA VAL A 48 11.40 -5.13 -5.26
C VAL A 48 10.21 -4.69 -6.13
N TYR A 49 9.08 -4.39 -5.51
CA TYR A 49 7.84 -4.03 -6.20
C TYR A 49 7.96 -2.74 -7.03
N LEU A 50 8.78 -1.77 -6.59
CA LEU A 50 9.06 -0.56 -7.36
C LEU A 50 9.52 -0.85 -8.80
N PHE A 51 10.15 -2.00 -9.03
CA PHE A 51 10.66 -2.43 -10.33
C PHE A 51 9.79 -3.52 -10.99
N LYS A 52 8.50 -3.64 -10.58
CA LYS A 52 7.57 -4.63 -11.14
C LYS A 52 7.60 -4.65 -12.68
N PRO A 53 7.47 -3.52 -13.41
CA PRO A 53 7.46 -3.57 -14.87
C PRO A 53 8.74 -4.12 -15.48
N GLN A 54 9.91 -3.75 -14.92
CA GLN A 54 11.20 -4.20 -15.42
C GLN A 54 11.45 -5.68 -15.11
N ILE A 55 11.05 -6.12 -13.90
CA ILE A 55 11.19 -7.52 -13.47
C ILE A 55 10.27 -8.42 -14.28
N GLU A 56 9.01 -8.06 -14.46
CA GLU A 56 8.06 -8.84 -15.27
C GLU A 56 8.49 -8.91 -16.73
N GLN A 57 8.95 -7.80 -17.32
CA GLN A 57 9.48 -7.81 -18.67
C GLN A 57 10.69 -8.77 -18.80
N MET A 58 11.57 -8.81 -17.83
CA MET A 58 12.72 -9.71 -17.81
C MET A 58 12.33 -11.19 -17.62
N LEU A 59 11.38 -11.46 -16.71
CA LEU A 59 10.98 -12.82 -16.37
C LEU A 59 10.10 -13.48 -17.45
N TYR A 60 9.26 -12.68 -18.11
CA TYR A 60 8.23 -13.15 -19.02
C TYR A 60 8.41 -12.61 -20.45
N GLN A 61 9.63 -12.22 -20.82
CA GLN A 61 9.96 -11.65 -22.13
C GLN A 61 9.44 -12.51 -23.28
N ASP A 62 9.64 -13.83 -23.21
CA ASP A 62 9.21 -14.78 -24.24
C ASP A 62 7.68 -14.83 -24.44
N PHE A 63 6.92 -14.47 -23.42
CA PHE A 63 5.45 -14.38 -23.48
C PHE A 63 4.98 -13.00 -23.94
N TYR A 64 5.77 -11.97 -23.70
CA TYR A 64 5.39 -10.59 -23.92
C TYR A 64 5.77 -10.08 -25.30
N GLU A 65 6.92 -10.46 -25.82
CA GLU A 65 7.46 -9.88 -27.04
C GLU A 65 7.01 -10.63 -28.30
N VAL A 66 6.45 -9.87 -29.24
CA VAL A 66 6.06 -10.36 -30.55
C VAL A 66 6.68 -9.52 -31.66
N LYS A 67 6.81 -10.11 -32.84
CA LYS A 67 7.28 -9.39 -34.01
C LYS A 67 6.10 -8.67 -34.66
N GLN A 68 6.19 -7.35 -34.76
CA GLN A 68 5.20 -6.54 -35.46
C GLN A 68 5.02 -7.00 -36.90
N GLN A 69 3.77 -7.19 -37.34
CA GLN A 69 3.36 -7.47 -38.70
C GLN A 69 2.40 -6.39 -39.20
N LYS A 70 1.84 -6.55 -40.43
CA LYS A 70 1.02 -5.50 -41.03
C LYS A 70 -0.35 -5.32 -40.35
N GLU A 71 -1.01 -6.43 -40.03
CA GLU A 71 -2.36 -6.41 -39.48
C GLU A 71 -2.46 -7.35 -38.29
N ARG A 72 -3.23 -6.98 -37.31
CA ARG A 72 -3.60 -7.84 -36.16
C ARG A 72 -4.84 -8.64 -36.54
N ILE A 73 -4.91 -9.90 -36.11
CA ILE A 73 -6.15 -10.68 -36.18
C ILE A 73 -7.17 -10.12 -35.17
N ALA A 74 -8.45 -10.30 -35.44
CA ALA A 74 -9.51 -9.78 -34.61
C ALA A 74 -9.41 -10.31 -33.17
N PRO A 75 -9.76 -9.52 -32.15
CA PRO A 75 -9.83 -9.99 -30.77
C PRO A 75 -10.70 -11.25 -30.61
N SER A 76 -11.85 -11.33 -31.29
CA SER A 76 -12.73 -12.52 -31.29
C SER A 76 -11.99 -13.78 -31.77
N GLU A 77 -11.21 -13.68 -32.84
CA GLU A 77 -10.41 -14.80 -33.37
C GLU A 77 -9.33 -15.26 -32.34
N GLN A 78 -8.69 -14.32 -31.63
CA GLN A 78 -7.74 -14.63 -30.58
C GLN A 78 -8.42 -15.39 -29.43
N LEU A 79 -9.62 -15.00 -29.04
CA LEU A 79 -10.41 -15.68 -28.02
C LEU A 79 -10.83 -17.09 -28.49
N ASP A 80 -11.25 -17.22 -29.73
CA ASP A 80 -11.65 -18.52 -30.31
C ASP A 80 -10.47 -19.51 -30.32
N ILE A 81 -9.27 -19.07 -30.65
CA ILE A 81 -8.04 -19.88 -30.57
C ILE A 81 -7.84 -20.42 -29.15
N VAL A 82 -7.96 -19.56 -28.14
CA VAL A 82 -7.77 -19.96 -26.75
C VAL A 82 -8.87 -20.90 -26.27
N THR A 83 -10.15 -20.58 -26.55
CA THR A 83 -11.28 -21.41 -26.10
C THR A 83 -11.34 -22.76 -26.82
N ASN A 84 -10.89 -22.84 -28.06
CA ASN A 84 -10.76 -24.10 -28.79
C ASN A 84 -9.64 -24.97 -28.18
N HIS A 85 -8.55 -24.36 -27.71
CA HIS A 85 -7.47 -25.11 -27.05
C HIS A 85 -7.86 -25.58 -25.64
N TYR A 86 -8.48 -24.69 -24.85
CA TYR A 86 -8.96 -24.99 -23.49
C TYR A 86 -10.47 -25.24 -23.51
N ALA A 87 -10.88 -26.40 -24.02
CA ALA A 87 -12.30 -26.76 -24.16
C ALA A 87 -13.02 -26.69 -22.80
N GLY A 88 -14.05 -25.84 -22.73
CA GLY A 88 -14.82 -25.60 -21.52
C GLY A 88 -14.26 -24.49 -20.62
N ALA A 89 -13.20 -23.80 -21.01
CA ALA A 89 -12.73 -22.61 -20.31
C ALA A 89 -13.75 -21.47 -20.41
N VAL A 90 -13.82 -20.66 -19.35
CA VAL A 90 -14.60 -19.42 -19.33
C VAL A 90 -13.63 -18.24 -19.44
N VAL A 91 -13.76 -17.43 -20.49
CA VAL A 91 -13.01 -16.19 -20.63
C VAL A 91 -13.50 -15.18 -19.60
N THR A 92 -12.60 -14.64 -18.80
CA THR A 92 -12.90 -13.65 -17.76
C THR A 92 -12.49 -12.24 -18.16
N SER A 93 -11.35 -12.08 -18.85
CA SER A 93 -10.94 -10.79 -19.38
C SER A 93 -10.01 -10.94 -20.59
N TYR A 94 -9.93 -9.87 -21.38
CA TYR A 94 -9.06 -9.72 -22.53
C TYR A 94 -8.29 -8.39 -22.42
N ARG A 95 -6.99 -8.42 -22.66
CA ARG A 95 -6.14 -7.25 -22.72
C ARG A 95 -5.41 -7.22 -24.04
N PRO A 96 -5.69 -6.28 -24.94
CA PRO A 96 -4.96 -6.13 -26.17
C PRO A 96 -3.50 -5.75 -25.88
N GLY A 97 -2.59 -6.12 -26.74
CA GLY A 97 -1.19 -5.70 -26.62
C GLY A 97 -1.07 -4.18 -26.67
N GLU A 98 -0.52 -3.58 -25.61
CA GLU A 98 -0.38 -2.12 -25.44
C GLU A 98 0.44 -1.44 -26.55
N GLN A 99 1.36 -2.20 -27.15
CA GLN A 99 2.26 -1.76 -28.20
C GLN A 99 2.24 -2.76 -29.36
N ALA A 100 2.75 -2.33 -30.51
CA ALA A 100 2.82 -3.20 -31.68
C ALA A 100 3.69 -4.46 -31.47
N THR A 101 4.63 -4.40 -30.54
CA THR A 101 5.53 -5.52 -30.19
C THR A 101 5.10 -6.29 -28.94
N ARG A 102 3.86 -6.09 -28.47
CA ARG A 102 3.33 -6.74 -27.27
C ARG A 102 2.24 -7.76 -27.63
N SER A 103 2.32 -8.95 -27.00
CA SER A 103 1.25 -9.96 -27.04
C SER A 103 -0.04 -9.47 -26.43
N SER A 104 -1.17 -10.08 -26.81
CA SER A 104 -2.44 -9.96 -26.09
C SER A 104 -2.49 -10.95 -24.94
N GLU A 105 -3.25 -10.61 -23.90
CA GLU A 105 -3.46 -11.46 -22.73
C GLU A 105 -4.92 -11.87 -22.67
N VAL A 106 -5.22 -13.17 -22.64
CA VAL A 106 -6.54 -13.74 -22.47
C VAL A 106 -6.58 -14.41 -21.11
N ASN A 107 -7.35 -13.88 -20.17
CA ASN A 107 -7.55 -14.51 -18.87
C ASN A 107 -8.73 -15.46 -18.94
N ILE A 108 -8.53 -16.67 -18.49
CA ILE A 108 -9.53 -17.74 -18.47
C ILE A 108 -9.61 -18.40 -17.10
N THR A 109 -10.80 -18.92 -16.78
CA THR A 109 -10.97 -19.91 -15.73
C THR A 109 -11.08 -21.29 -16.37
N TYR A 110 -10.13 -22.16 -16.10
CA TYR A 110 -10.10 -23.52 -16.62
C TYR A 110 -9.78 -24.50 -15.49
N GLN A 111 -10.61 -25.55 -15.31
CA GLN A 111 -10.47 -26.55 -14.25
C GLN A 111 -10.30 -25.96 -12.83
N ASN A 112 -11.01 -24.88 -12.51
CA ASN A 112 -10.92 -24.11 -11.27
C ASN A 112 -9.58 -23.35 -11.06
N GLU A 113 -8.75 -23.27 -12.08
CA GLU A 113 -7.56 -22.44 -12.07
C GLU A 113 -7.76 -21.17 -12.90
N SER A 114 -7.16 -20.07 -12.47
CA SER A 114 -7.13 -18.82 -13.21
C SER A 114 -5.84 -18.75 -14.01
N LEU A 115 -5.94 -18.77 -15.33
CA LEU A 115 -4.81 -18.76 -16.24
C LEU A 115 -4.81 -17.49 -17.10
N THR A 116 -3.65 -16.92 -17.33
CA THR A 116 -3.40 -15.91 -18.35
C THR A 116 -2.69 -16.56 -19.53
N VAL A 117 -3.35 -16.59 -20.67
CA VAL A 117 -2.79 -17.11 -21.94
C VAL A 117 -2.32 -15.95 -22.77
N PHE A 118 -1.05 -16.01 -23.22
CA PHE A 118 -0.43 -15.00 -24.08
C PHE A 118 -0.56 -15.40 -25.54
N VAL A 119 -1.12 -14.49 -26.34
CA VAL A 119 -1.40 -14.74 -27.76
C VAL A 119 -0.66 -13.70 -28.62
N ASP A 120 0.03 -14.17 -29.67
CA ASP A 120 0.57 -13.28 -30.69
C ASP A 120 -0.58 -12.69 -31.51
N PRO A 121 -0.83 -11.37 -31.43
CA PRO A 121 -2.00 -10.74 -32.05
C PRO A 121 -1.94 -10.70 -33.57
N TYR A 122 -0.85 -11.18 -34.21
CA TYR A 122 -0.69 -11.16 -35.66
C TYR A 122 -0.95 -12.51 -36.33
N ASN A 123 -0.69 -13.61 -35.64
CA ASN A 123 -0.79 -14.96 -36.19
C ASN A 123 -1.56 -15.94 -35.31
N GLY A 124 -2.02 -15.51 -34.12
CA GLY A 124 -2.80 -16.32 -33.20
C GLY A 124 -1.99 -17.38 -32.45
N ASN A 125 -0.67 -17.42 -32.58
CA ASN A 125 0.14 -18.38 -31.84
C ASN A 125 0.06 -18.12 -30.34
N MET A 126 -0.24 -19.16 -29.57
CA MET A 126 -0.12 -19.12 -28.12
C MET A 126 1.34 -19.17 -27.74
N LEU A 127 1.83 -18.12 -27.06
CA LEU A 127 3.25 -17.98 -26.66
C LEU A 127 3.51 -18.69 -25.32
N GLY A 128 2.48 -18.91 -24.52
CA GLY A 128 2.54 -19.60 -23.25
C GLY A 128 1.41 -19.20 -22.32
N GLU A 129 1.43 -19.75 -21.13
CA GLU A 129 0.44 -19.48 -20.08
C GLU A 129 1.11 -19.26 -18.73
N LEU A 130 0.46 -18.46 -17.88
CA LEU A 130 0.83 -18.28 -16.48
C LEU A 130 -0.40 -18.50 -15.60
N ASN A 131 -0.22 -19.25 -14.53
CA ASN A 131 -1.23 -19.27 -13.47
C ASN A 131 -1.22 -17.91 -12.77
N SER A 132 -2.37 -17.24 -12.80
CA SER A 132 -2.51 -15.85 -12.29
C SER A 132 -2.17 -15.76 -10.79
N ASN A 133 -2.35 -16.81 -10.02
CA ASN A 133 -2.07 -16.81 -8.57
C ASN A 133 -0.58 -17.02 -8.24
N ASN A 134 0.27 -17.38 -9.23
CA ASN A 134 1.66 -17.75 -9.02
C ASN A 134 2.66 -16.77 -9.69
N ARG A 135 2.21 -15.62 -10.15
CA ARG A 135 3.12 -14.61 -10.70
C ARG A 135 4.03 -14.07 -9.60
N VAL A 136 5.33 -14.00 -9.88
CA VAL A 136 6.34 -13.59 -8.88
C VAL A 136 6.02 -12.23 -8.26
N MET A 137 5.59 -11.28 -9.07
CA MET A 137 5.33 -9.92 -8.57
C MET A 137 4.03 -9.84 -7.77
N ASP A 138 3.04 -10.68 -8.06
CA ASP A 138 1.80 -10.74 -7.28
C ASP A 138 2.05 -11.40 -5.91
N LEU A 139 2.94 -12.40 -5.83
CA LEU A 139 3.41 -12.95 -4.54
C LEU A 139 4.17 -11.90 -3.71
N ILE A 140 5.00 -11.05 -4.35
CA ILE A 140 5.68 -9.94 -3.66
C ILE A 140 4.67 -8.93 -3.13
N GLU A 141 3.62 -8.61 -3.89
CA GLU A 141 2.53 -7.73 -3.50
C GLU A 141 1.77 -8.31 -2.31
N GLU A 142 1.41 -9.59 -2.35
CA GLU A 142 0.73 -10.29 -1.25
C GLU A 142 1.59 -10.32 0.03
N ILE A 143 2.90 -10.55 -0.09
CA ILE A 143 3.81 -10.45 1.07
C ILE A 143 3.82 -9.02 1.61
N HIS A 144 3.82 -8.01 0.72
CA HIS A 144 3.85 -6.60 1.11
C HIS A 144 2.57 -6.17 1.82
N GLY A 145 1.40 -6.50 1.27
CA GLY A 145 0.09 -6.08 1.79
C GLY A 145 -0.47 -6.99 2.87
N GLU A 146 -0.24 -8.30 2.77
CA GLU A 146 -0.95 -9.32 3.55
C GLU A 146 -0.07 -10.37 4.20
N LEU A 147 1.26 -10.29 4.08
CA LEU A 147 2.23 -11.26 4.65
C LEU A 147 1.90 -12.73 4.30
N MET A 148 1.27 -13.01 3.16
CA MET A 148 0.74 -14.33 2.77
C MET A 148 -0.27 -14.92 3.78
N ALA A 149 -0.92 -14.09 4.58
CA ALA A 149 -1.84 -14.49 5.65
C ALA A 149 -3.24 -13.87 5.51
N GLY A 150 -3.57 -13.38 4.32
CA GLY A 150 -4.87 -12.78 3.98
C GLY A 150 -5.26 -11.66 4.96
N THR A 151 -6.52 -11.59 5.33
CA THR A 151 -7.05 -10.52 6.20
C THR A 151 -6.27 -10.36 7.51
N THR A 152 -5.75 -11.44 8.09
CA THR A 152 -4.95 -11.34 9.35
C THR A 152 -3.62 -10.66 9.08
N GLY A 153 -2.97 -11.00 7.97
CA GLY A 153 -1.72 -10.37 7.55
C GLY A 153 -1.89 -8.89 7.24
N ASP A 154 -2.94 -8.53 6.51
CA ASP A 154 -3.31 -7.13 6.23
C ASP A 154 -3.47 -6.31 7.53
N ARG A 155 -4.18 -6.83 8.54
CA ARG A 155 -4.29 -6.14 9.84
C ARG A 155 -2.94 -5.97 10.55
N ILE A 156 -2.03 -6.94 10.40
CA ILE A 156 -0.67 -6.84 10.97
C ILE A 156 0.15 -5.79 10.21
N VAL A 157 0.07 -5.75 8.89
CA VAL A 157 0.75 -4.75 8.05
C VAL A 157 0.24 -3.35 8.37
N GLU A 158 -1.08 -3.15 8.42
CA GLU A 158 -1.70 -1.89 8.82
C GLU A 158 -1.23 -1.44 10.21
N LEU A 159 -1.25 -2.36 11.19
CA LEU A 159 -0.77 -2.07 12.53
C LEU A 159 0.71 -1.68 12.53
N ALA A 160 1.55 -2.36 11.76
CA ALA A 160 2.98 -2.05 11.64
C ALA A 160 3.21 -0.67 10.99
N ALA A 161 2.47 -0.33 9.94
CA ALA A 161 2.51 0.98 9.30
C ALA A 161 2.09 2.10 10.26
N CYS A 162 0.99 1.92 10.99
CA CYS A 162 0.53 2.87 12.01
C CYS A 162 1.54 3.04 13.15
N TRP A 163 2.16 1.94 13.63
CA TRP A 163 3.22 2.01 14.63
C TRP A 163 4.52 2.64 14.09
N ALA A 164 4.79 2.52 12.78
CA ALA A 164 5.91 3.25 12.16
C ALA A 164 5.72 4.77 12.26
N MET A 165 4.48 5.29 12.14
CA MET A 165 4.21 6.71 12.39
C MET A 165 4.49 7.09 13.85
N VAL A 166 4.13 6.25 14.81
CA VAL A 166 4.49 6.46 16.23
C VAL A 166 6.00 6.44 16.43
N LEU A 167 6.72 5.54 15.73
CA LEU A 167 8.18 5.48 15.75
C LEU A 167 8.82 6.74 15.16
N ILE A 168 8.28 7.27 14.07
CA ILE A 168 8.71 8.54 13.47
C ILE A 168 8.56 9.68 14.47
N ILE A 169 7.38 9.87 15.04
CA ILE A 169 7.07 10.95 15.99
C ILE A 169 7.98 10.85 17.23
N THR A 170 8.06 9.68 17.81
CA THR A 170 8.92 9.44 18.98
C THR A 170 10.41 9.54 18.65
N GLY A 171 10.81 9.10 17.45
CA GLY A 171 12.19 9.19 16.94
C GLY A 171 12.64 10.64 16.77
N ILE A 172 11.80 11.49 16.14
CA ILE A 172 12.06 12.93 16.00
C ILE A 172 12.22 13.59 17.37
N TYR A 173 11.31 13.27 18.33
CA TYR A 173 11.41 13.80 19.69
C TYR A 173 12.73 13.41 20.37
N LEU A 174 13.16 12.16 20.24
CA LEU A 174 14.42 11.65 20.82
C LEU A 174 15.66 12.20 20.09
N TRP A 175 15.57 12.45 18.80
CA TRP A 175 16.61 13.03 17.97
C TRP A 175 16.77 14.53 18.22
N PHE A 176 15.69 15.27 18.47
CA PHE A 176 15.71 16.72 18.64
C PHE A 176 16.70 17.14 19.72
N PRO A 177 17.62 18.08 19.42
CA PRO A 177 18.72 18.42 20.34
C PRO A 177 18.23 19.14 21.59
N GLN A 178 18.43 18.51 22.74
CA GLN A 178 18.14 19.11 24.06
C GLN A 178 19.23 20.07 24.56
N LYS A 179 20.35 20.18 23.86
CA LYS A 179 21.46 21.10 24.12
C LYS A 179 22.00 21.59 22.79
N LYS A 180 22.70 22.76 22.79
CA LYS A 180 23.39 23.26 21.58
C LYS A 180 24.30 22.16 21.02
N ARG A 181 23.99 21.65 19.84
CA ARG A 181 24.73 20.60 19.13
C ARG A 181 25.30 21.17 17.83
N SER A 182 26.45 20.64 17.43
CA SER A 182 27.04 20.86 16.11
C SER A 182 26.17 20.18 15.03
N PHE A 183 26.21 20.65 13.79
CA PHE A 183 25.63 19.98 12.62
C PHE A 183 26.02 18.50 12.52
N ALA A 184 27.27 18.18 12.92
CA ALA A 184 27.71 16.81 13.09
C ALA A 184 26.97 16.11 14.24
N GLY A 185 26.30 15.00 13.92
CA GLY A 185 25.41 14.24 14.79
C GLY A 185 23.95 14.68 14.76
N ILE A 186 23.62 15.68 13.93
CA ILE A 186 22.26 16.08 13.57
C ILE A 186 22.00 15.72 12.09
N LEU A 187 22.76 16.27 11.17
CA LEU A 187 22.62 16.07 9.73
C LEU A 187 23.66 15.10 9.14
N ILE A 188 24.81 14.95 9.78
CA ILE A 188 25.91 14.07 9.33
C ILE A 188 26.40 13.23 10.51
N PRO A 189 26.60 11.89 10.32
CA PRO A 189 27.13 11.02 11.36
C PRO A 189 28.54 11.44 11.81
N ARG A 190 28.84 11.30 13.11
CA ARG A 190 30.15 11.62 13.70
C ARG A 190 31.06 10.40 13.67
N PHE A 191 31.85 10.26 12.63
CA PHE A 191 32.71 9.11 12.39
C PHE A 191 33.89 9.01 13.40
N THR A 192 34.34 10.12 13.96
CA THR A 192 35.53 10.21 14.83
C THR A 192 35.26 10.12 16.34
N LYS A 193 33.97 10.05 16.77
CA LYS A 193 33.58 10.10 18.20
C LYS A 193 33.40 8.72 18.85
N GLY A 194 33.94 7.68 18.24
CA GLY A 194 33.90 6.31 18.76
C GLY A 194 32.65 5.51 18.39
N SER A 195 32.72 4.19 18.47
CA SER A 195 31.76 3.25 17.93
C SER A 195 30.33 3.36 18.51
N ARG A 196 30.21 3.75 19.80
CA ARG A 196 28.88 3.95 20.44
C ARG A 196 28.17 5.15 19.85
N VAL A 197 28.86 6.24 19.59
CA VAL A 197 28.31 7.48 19.02
C VAL A 197 27.96 7.24 17.56
N LEU A 198 28.86 6.59 16.81
CA LEU A 198 28.66 6.27 15.41
C LEU A 198 27.42 5.39 15.19
N ARG A 199 27.26 4.31 15.98
CA ARG A 199 26.05 3.45 15.87
C ARG A 199 24.74 4.22 16.07
N ARG A 200 24.73 5.13 17.08
CA ARG A 200 23.55 5.99 17.30
C ARG A 200 23.32 6.92 16.11
N ASP A 201 24.36 7.52 15.58
CA ASP A 201 24.26 8.47 14.49
C ASP A 201 23.89 7.76 13.17
N LEU A 202 24.35 6.52 12.93
CA LEU A 202 23.93 5.68 11.81
C LEU A 202 22.46 5.25 11.87
N HIS A 203 21.83 5.29 13.04
CA HIS A 203 20.40 5.11 13.19
C HIS A 203 19.65 6.44 13.05
N ALA A 204 20.05 7.46 13.79
CA ALA A 204 19.27 8.69 13.96
C ALA A 204 19.40 9.66 12.77
N VAL A 205 20.56 9.74 12.11
CA VAL A 205 20.77 10.67 10.99
C VAL A 205 20.08 10.19 9.72
N PRO A 206 20.22 8.93 9.26
CA PRO A 206 19.44 8.43 8.15
C PRO A 206 17.93 8.49 8.43
N ALA A 207 17.48 8.12 9.65
CA ALA A 207 16.08 8.23 10.05
C ALA A 207 15.53 9.64 9.85
N PHE A 208 16.29 10.68 10.21
CA PHE A 208 15.88 12.06 9.98
C PHE A 208 15.70 12.35 8.49
N TRP A 209 16.67 11.97 7.64
CA TRP A 209 16.63 12.26 6.21
C TRP A 209 15.49 11.55 5.47
N ILE A 210 15.17 10.31 5.85
CA ILE A 210 14.08 9.56 5.21
C ILE A 210 12.70 9.85 5.81
N THR A 211 12.61 10.59 6.94
CA THR A 211 11.35 10.77 7.68
C THR A 211 10.20 11.27 6.80
N GLY A 212 10.45 12.31 6.00
CA GLY A 212 9.41 12.87 5.12
C GLY A 212 8.93 11.87 4.07
N GLY A 213 9.87 11.19 3.43
CA GLY A 213 9.56 10.18 2.42
C GLY A 213 8.90 8.94 3.02
N LEU A 214 9.38 8.45 4.18
CA LEU A 214 8.75 7.32 4.86
C LEU A 214 7.33 7.64 5.33
N LEU A 215 7.12 8.84 5.89
CA LEU A 215 5.79 9.32 6.25
C LEU A 215 4.87 9.38 5.02
N PHE A 216 5.38 9.87 3.89
CA PHE A 216 4.65 9.89 2.62
C PHE A 216 4.26 8.49 2.17
N LEU A 217 5.21 7.52 2.15
CA LEU A 217 4.92 6.13 1.78
C LEU A 217 3.88 5.48 2.70
N ILE A 218 3.94 5.73 4.02
CA ILE A 218 2.93 5.22 4.97
C ILE A 218 1.56 5.81 4.66
N LEU A 219 1.45 7.12 4.51
CA LEU A 219 0.17 7.81 4.27
C LEU A 219 -0.46 7.42 2.94
N THR A 220 0.35 7.17 1.92
CA THR A 220 -0.13 6.75 0.59
C THR A 220 -0.40 5.25 0.48
N GLY A 221 0.15 4.43 1.38
CA GLY A 221 -0.16 3.00 1.50
C GLY A 221 -1.40 2.71 2.34
N LEU A 222 -1.69 3.53 3.38
CA LEU A 222 -2.83 3.32 4.27
C LEU A 222 -4.21 3.27 3.59
N PRO A 223 -4.51 4.02 2.52
CA PRO A 223 -5.79 3.91 1.82
C PRO A 223 -6.12 2.50 1.31
N TRP A 224 -5.11 1.66 1.10
CA TRP A 224 -5.27 0.27 0.65
C TRP A 224 -5.32 -0.75 1.80
N SER A 225 -5.17 -0.31 3.05
CA SER A 225 -5.30 -1.19 4.19
C SER A 225 -6.76 -1.56 4.48
N GLY A 226 -6.96 -2.75 5.01
CA GLY A 226 -8.29 -3.31 5.11
C GLY A 226 -9.18 -2.70 6.20
N PHE A 227 -8.65 -2.13 7.28
CA PHE A 227 -9.49 -1.50 8.31
C PHE A 227 -9.50 0.02 8.18
N TRP A 228 -8.36 0.67 8.26
CA TRP A 228 -8.25 2.13 8.15
C TRP A 228 -8.65 2.59 6.75
N GLY A 229 -8.12 1.94 5.71
CA GLY A 229 -8.37 2.28 4.33
C GLY A 229 -9.83 2.14 3.94
N THR A 230 -10.49 1.02 4.30
CA THR A 230 -11.92 0.83 4.04
C THR A 230 -12.78 1.92 4.69
N ASN A 231 -12.51 2.29 5.95
CA ASN A 231 -13.25 3.35 6.63
C ASN A 231 -12.97 4.73 6.03
N PHE A 232 -11.72 5.00 5.65
CA PHE A 232 -11.34 6.24 4.96
C PHE A 232 -12.02 6.33 3.60
N GLN A 233 -12.00 5.26 2.80
CA GLN A 233 -12.66 5.19 1.50
C GLN A 233 -14.16 5.42 1.62
N ALA A 234 -14.82 4.78 2.59
CA ALA A 234 -16.24 4.99 2.86
C ALA A 234 -16.54 6.47 3.22
N LEU A 235 -15.69 7.11 4.04
CA LEU A 235 -15.83 8.52 4.37
C LEU A 235 -15.72 9.40 3.11
N VAL A 236 -14.68 9.19 2.30
CA VAL A 236 -14.42 9.96 1.08
C VAL A 236 -15.55 9.80 0.06
N THR A 237 -16.05 8.57 -0.11
CA THR A 237 -17.19 8.28 -1.00
C THR A 237 -18.46 8.97 -0.50
N ASN A 238 -18.78 8.85 0.79
CA ASN A 238 -20.00 9.43 1.37
C ASN A 238 -20.01 10.97 1.38
N THR A 239 -18.85 11.61 1.37
CA THR A 239 -18.72 13.07 1.27
C THR A 239 -18.69 13.57 -0.18
N GLY A 240 -18.63 12.67 -1.18
CA GLY A 240 -18.50 13.01 -2.60
C GLY A 240 -17.08 13.49 -3.00
N GLU A 241 -16.13 13.42 -2.07
CA GLU A 241 -14.75 13.88 -2.29
C GLU A 241 -13.90 12.87 -3.07
N GLY A 242 -14.40 11.62 -3.25
CA GLY A 242 -13.81 10.58 -4.09
C GLY A 242 -14.24 10.70 -5.54
N TYR A 243 -15.50 10.39 -5.80
CA TYR A 243 -16.16 10.54 -7.10
C TYR A 243 -17.54 11.21 -6.88
N PRO A 244 -17.72 12.47 -7.30
CA PRO A 244 -18.97 13.19 -7.07
C PRO A 244 -20.14 12.56 -7.82
N PRO A 245 -21.30 12.32 -7.17
CA PRO A 245 -22.48 11.74 -7.82
C PRO A 245 -23.03 12.55 -9.01
N SER A 246 -22.73 13.86 -9.04
CA SER A 246 -23.18 14.76 -10.10
C SER A 246 -22.41 14.61 -11.43
N VAL A 247 -21.38 13.79 -11.48
CA VAL A 247 -20.47 13.63 -12.65
C VAL A 247 -20.77 12.37 -13.44
N TRP A 248 -21.95 11.74 -13.24
CA TRP A 248 -22.34 10.54 -13.97
C TRP A 248 -22.42 10.77 -15.47
N VAL A 249 -21.73 9.92 -16.23
CA VAL A 249 -21.81 9.83 -17.68
C VAL A 249 -22.57 8.54 -18.01
N GLY A 250 -23.79 8.64 -18.57
CA GLY A 250 -24.63 7.49 -18.84
C GLY A 250 -25.70 7.24 -17.78
N ALA A 251 -26.21 6.01 -17.71
CA ALA A 251 -27.27 5.63 -16.77
C ALA A 251 -26.71 5.47 -15.34
N ALA A 252 -27.49 5.91 -14.34
CA ALA A 252 -27.13 5.68 -12.94
C ALA A 252 -27.04 4.18 -12.64
N PRO A 253 -26.09 3.73 -11.78
CA PRO A 253 -26.00 2.33 -11.38
C PRO A 253 -27.28 1.82 -10.73
N THR A 254 -27.65 0.59 -11.04
CA THR A 254 -28.88 -0.05 -10.53
C THR A 254 -28.60 -1.34 -9.77
N SER A 255 -27.35 -1.76 -9.63
CA SER A 255 -26.94 -2.94 -8.87
C SER A 255 -26.32 -2.56 -7.52
N ASN A 256 -26.26 -3.53 -6.60
CA ASN A 256 -25.53 -3.41 -5.33
C ASN A 256 -24.11 -4.01 -5.42
N ILE A 257 -23.67 -4.41 -6.62
CA ILE A 257 -22.34 -4.94 -6.88
C ILE A 257 -21.39 -3.75 -6.99
N LYS A 258 -20.27 -3.81 -6.28
CA LYS A 258 -19.24 -2.75 -6.36
C LYS A 258 -18.26 -3.03 -7.48
N THR A 259 -17.71 -1.96 -8.06
CA THR A 259 -16.81 -2.07 -9.22
C THR A 259 -15.59 -2.94 -8.90
N LYS A 260 -15.05 -2.85 -7.69
CA LYS A 260 -13.95 -3.72 -7.23
C LYS A 260 -14.26 -5.21 -7.19
N ASP A 261 -15.55 -5.57 -7.11
CA ASP A 261 -15.97 -6.99 -7.04
C ASP A 261 -15.96 -7.66 -8.41
N ILE A 262 -15.83 -6.88 -9.49
CA ILE A 262 -15.84 -7.38 -10.88
C ILE A 262 -14.54 -7.09 -11.64
N ALA A 263 -13.77 -6.10 -11.22
CA ALA A 263 -12.56 -5.68 -11.92
C ALA A 263 -11.54 -5.07 -10.95
N GLU A 264 -10.24 -5.20 -11.26
CA GLU A 264 -9.22 -4.33 -10.69
C GLU A 264 -9.36 -2.93 -11.29
N VAL A 265 -9.62 -1.95 -10.47
CA VAL A 265 -9.95 -0.58 -10.90
C VAL A 265 -9.25 0.44 -10.00
N PRO A 266 -9.07 1.68 -10.49
CA PRO A 266 -8.57 2.77 -9.68
C PRO A 266 -9.35 2.96 -8.38
N TRP A 267 -8.65 3.30 -7.30
CA TRP A 267 -9.17 3.41 -5.94
C TRP A 267 -10.47 4.24 -5.83
N ALA A 268 -10.55 5.34 -6.57
CA ALA A 268 -11.75 6.19 -6.54
C ALA A 268 -12.99 5.53 -7.14
N ALA A 269 -12.82 4.52 -8.01
CA ALA A 269 -13.92 3.78 -8.64
C ALA A 269 -14.32 2.51 -7.89
N GLU A 270 -13.49 2.00 -6.98
CA GLU A 270 -13.68 0.70 -6.31
C GLU A 270 -15.04 0.54 -5.62
N THR A 271 -15.52 1.58 -4.94
CA THR A 271 -16.76 1.53 -4.15
C THR A 271 -18.00 1.97 -4.91
N LEU A 272 -17.87 2.35 -6.18
CA LEU A 272 -19.00 2.75 -7.02
C LEU A 272 -19.83 1.54 -7.40
N ASP A 273 -21.14 1.75 -7.55
CA ASP A 273 -22.06 0.71 -7.97
C ASP A 273 -21.96 0.44 -9.48
N VAL A 274 -22.00 -0.83 -9.85
CA VAL A 274 -21.99 -1.27 -11.24
C VAL A 274 -23.40 -1.14 -11.82
N PRO A 275 -23.61 -0.54 -13.01
CA PRO A 275 -24.90 -0.54 -13.67
C PRO A 275 -25.29 -1.95 -14.13
N LYS A 276 -26.56 -2.14 -14.45
CA LYS A 276 -27.07 -3.38 -15.02
C LYS A 276 -27.44 -3.17 -16.48
N SER A 277 -27.19 -4.18 -17.32
CA SER A 277 -27.77 -4.30 -18.63
C SER A 277 -29.28 -4.61 -18.53
N LYS A 278 -30.09 -3.97 -19.37
CA LYS A 278 -31.57 -4.03 -19.24
C LYS A 278 -32.26 -4.90 -20.28
N LEU A 279 -31.56 -5.33 -21.32
CA LEU A 279 -32.16 -6.09 -22.42
C LEU A 279 -31.81 -7.58 -22.28
N GLU A 280 -32.79 -8.40 -21.91
CA GLU A 280 -32.64 -9.85 -21.92
C GLU A 280 -33.05 -10.43 -23.29
N GLY A 281 -32.34 -11.46 -23.73
CA GLY A 281 -32.69 -12.24 -24.93
C GLY A 281 -32.02 -11.78 -26.23
N PHE A 282 -31.13 -10.79 -26.19
CA PHE A 282 -30.31 -10.40 -27.33
C PHE A 282 -28.93 -11.10 -27.24
N LEU A 283 -28.23 -11.21 -28.36
CA LEU A 283 -26.84 -11.64 -28.39
C LEU A 283 -25.96 -10.51 -27.80
N PRO A 284 -24.98 -10.84 -26.96
CA PRO A 284 -24.03 -9.86 -26.50
C PRO A 284 -23.26 -9.21 -27.66
N VAL A 285 -22.90 -7.94 -27.48
CA VAL A 285 -22.01 -7.22 -28.38
C VAL A 285 -20.67 -7.96 -28.46
N SER A 286 -20.08 -8.02 -29.65
CA SER A 286 -18.80 -8.73 -29.85
C SER A 286 -17.66 -8.06 -29.08
N ILE A 287 -16.63 -8.83 -28.74
CA ILE A 287 -15.41 -8.27 -28.17
C ILE A 287 -14.73 -7.28 -29.13
N ASP A 288 -14.86 -7.48 -30.43
CA ASP A 288 -14.31 -6.59 -31.45
C ASP A 288 -14.96 -5.21 -31.37
N ASP A 289 -16.30 -5.15 -31.25
CA ASP A 289 -17.02 -3.89 -31.05
C ASP A 289 -16.65 -3.22 -29.72
N ILE A 290 -16.44 -4.00 -28.65
CA ILE A 290 -16.01 -3.45 -27.34
C ILE A 290 -14.62 -2.83 -27.41
N VAL A 291 -13.69 -3.46 -28.15
CA VAL A 291 -12.35 -2.91 -28.38
C VAL A 291 -12.43 -1.62 -29.23
N GLU A 292 -13.31 -1.57 -30.26
CA GLU A 292 -13.55 -0.36 -31.05
C GLU A 292 -14.16 0.76 -30.16
N ILE A 293 -15.10 0.41 -29.26
CA ILE A 293 -15.65 1.36 -28.29
C ILE A 293 -14.54 1.89 -27.38
N ALA A 294 -13.65 1.04 -26.87
CA ALA A 294 -12.54 1.46 -26.00
C ALA A 294 -11.61 2.46 -26.70
N GLU A 295 -11.30 2.23 -27.98
CA GLU A 295 -10.51 3.14 -28.79
C GLU A 295 -11.24 4.49 -29.02
N ARG A 296 -12.53 4.45 -29.37
CA ARG A 296 -13.36 5.64 -29.57
C ARG A 296 -13.48 6.47 -28.29
N GLU A 297 -13.62 5.81 -27.13
CA GLU A 297 -13.67 6.48 -25.82
C GLU A 297 -12.29 6.94 -25.33
N GLY A 298 -11.22 6.70 -26.09
CA GLY A 298 -9.88 7.14 -25.79
C GLY A 298 -9.27 6.47 -24.54
N MET A 299 -9.54 5.17 -24.34
CA MET A 299 -8.93 4.41 -23.27
C MET A 299 -7.40 4.36 -23.41
N HIS A 300 -6.69 4.42 -22.28
CA HIS A 300 -5.25 4.22 -22.28
C HIS A 300 -4.93 2.80 -22.83
N PRO A 301 -3.90 2.61 -23.69
CA PRO A 301 -3.62 1.31 -24.34
C PRO A 301 -3.42 0.12 -23.40
N SER A 302 -3.16 0.35 -22.12
CA SER A 302 -3.03 -0.70 -21.09
C SER A 302 -4.35 -1.18 -20.51
N TYR A 303 -5.47 -0.85 -21.13
CA TYR A 303 -6.77 -1.27 -20.63
C TYR A 303 -7.00 -2.79 -20.74
N SER A 304 -7.87 -3.27 -19.85
CA SER A 304 -8.41 -4.63 -19.92
C SER A 304 -9.92 -4.58 -20.12
N VAL A 305 -10.46 -5.52 -20.88
CA VAL A 305 -11.90 -5.75 -21.05
C VAL A 305 -12.28 -6.90 -20.14
N ILE A 306 -13.09 -6.66 -19.13
CA ILE A 306 -13.66 -7.67 -18.25
C ILE A 306 -15.03 -8.08 -18.79
N PHE A 307 -15.26 -9.38 -18.90
CA PHE A 307 -16.49 -9.93 -19.48
C PHE A 307 -17.63 -9.96 -18.46
N PRO A 308 -18.89 -9.76 -18.89
CA PRO A 308 -20.04 -9.91 -18.01
C PRO A 308 -20.16 -11.35 -17.50
N SER A 309 -20.36 -11.51 -16.19
CA SER A 309 -20.52 -12.82 -15.53
C SER A 309 -21.96 -13.30 -15.45
N SER A 310 -22.92 -12.48 -15.89
CA SER A 310 -24.36 -12.76 -15.85
C SER A 310 -25.12 -12.06 -16.96
N LYS A 311 -26.41 -12.44 -17.15
CA LYS A 311 -27.28 -11.81 -18.14
C LYS A 311 -27.55 -10.32 -17.87
N GLU A 312 -27.48 -9.88 -16.63
CA GLU A 312 -27.60 -8.47 -16.24
C GLU A 312 -26.22 -7.78 -16.12
N GLY A 313 -25.14 -8.51 -16.35
CA GLY A 313 -23.77 -8.02 -16.25
C GLY A 313 -23.45 -7.02 -17.35
N VAL A 314 -22.31 -6.36 -17.22
CA VAL A 314 -21.80 -5.37 -18.17
C VAL A 314 -20.37 -5.73 -18.57
N TYR A 315 -19.94 -5.31 -19.76
CA TYR A 315 -18.50 -5.20 -20.02
C TYR A 315 -17.92 -4.07 -19.19
N THR A 316 -16.74 -4.30 -18.62
CA THR A 316 -16.00 -3.27 -17.88
C THR A 316 -14.65 -3.07 -18.55
N LEU A 317 -14.42 -1.85 -19.05
CA LEU A 317 -13.09 -1.42 -19.46
C LEU A 317 -12.40 -0.84 -18.23
N SER A 318 -11.24 -1.37 -17.88
CA SER A 318 -10.44 -0.87 -16.76
C SER A 318 -9.03 -0.53 -17.23
N ALA A 319 -8.60 0.70 -16.99
CA ALA A 319 -7.23 1.14 -17.20
C ALA A 319 -6.66 1.68 -15.89
N PHE A 320 -5.58 1.05 -15.43
CA PHE A 320 -4.80 1.48 -14.27
C PHE A 320 -3.34 1.71 -14.69
N PRO A 321 -3.10 2.76 -15.49
CA PRO A 321 -1.80 3.03 -16.10
C PRO A 321 -0.79 3.59 -15.10
N PRO A 322 0.50 3.76 -15.50
CA PRO A 322 1.55 4.32 -14.65
C PRO A 322 1.26 5.71 -14.09
N LYS A 323 0.46 6.53 -14.76
CA LYS A 323 0.10 7.90 -14.33
C LYS A 323 -1.36 7.96 -13.92
N ALA A 324 -1.63 8.52 -12.75
CA ALA A 324 -2.97 8.66 -12.20
C ALA A 324 -3.94 9.41 -13.14
N LYS A 325 -3.47 10.41 -13.87
CA LYS A 325 -4.31 11.19 -14.79
C LYS A 325 -4.91 10.37 -15.94
N ASP A 326 -4.34 9.22 -16.25
CA ASP A 326 -4.77 8.37 -17.36
C ASP A 326 -5.67 7.20 -16.87
N GLU A 327 -6.03 7.19 -15.56
CA GLU A 327 -6.97 6.20 -14.98
C GLU A 327 -8.38 6.37 -15.55
N ALA A 328 -8.98 5.23 -15.91
CA ALA A 328 -10.37 5.20 -16.37
C ALA A 328 -11.02 3.84 -16.10
N THR A 329 -12.31 3.87 -15.76
CA THR A 329 -13.18 2.69 -15.67
C THR A 329 -14.48 3.01 -16.37
N ILE A 330 -14.83 2.22 -17.41
CA ILE A 330 -16.05 2.40 -18.19
C ILE A 330 -16.88 1.13 -18.14
N HIS A 331 -18.16 1.26 -17.83
CA HIS A 331 -19.12 0.18 -17.89
C HIS A 331 -19.97 0.29 -19.16
N ILE A 332 -20.04 -0.79 -19.91
CA ILE A 332 -20.72 -0.86 -21.21
C ILE A 332 -21.82 -1.92 -21.16
N ASP A 333 -23.00 -1.55 -21.63
CA ASP A 333 -24.12 -2.47 -21.76
C ASP A 333 -23.77 -3.62 -22.72
N GLN A 334 -23.92 -4.87 -22.27
CA GLN A 334 -23.48 -6.04 -23.03
C GLN A 334 -24.30 -6.31 -24.28
N TYR A 335 -25.47 -5.71 -24.43
CA TYR A 335 -26.39 -5.97 -25.57
C TYR A 335 -26.42 -4.82 -26.57
N THR A 336 -26.24 -3.59 -26.10
CA THR A 336 -26.35 -2.38 -26.94
C THR A 336 -25.01 -1.72 -27.25
N GLY A 337 -23.94 -2.05 -26.48
CA GLY A 337 -22.67 -1.34 -26.56
C GLY A 337 -22.75 0.10 -26.03
N ALA A 338 -23.85 0.48 -25.37
CA ALA A 338 -23.98 1.82 -24.80
C ALA A 338 -23.08 1.98 -23.54
N VAL A 339 -22.41 3.11 -23.43
CA VAL A 339 -21.68 3.47 -22.19
C VAL A 339 -22.72 3.79 -21.12
N LEU A 340 -22.69 3.01 -20.04
CA LEU A 340 -23.61 3.16 -18.91
C LEU A 340 -23.01 4.00 -17.78
N ALA A 341 -21.70 3.94 -17.59
CA ALA A 341 -20.98 4.76 -16.63
C ALA A 341 -19.52 4.92 -17.10
N ASP A 342 -18.96 6.11 -16.88
CA ASP A 342 -17.57 6.46 -17.22
C ASP A 342 -16.93 7.18 -16.04
N TYR A 343 -15.96 6.52 -15.40
CA TYR A 343 -15.24 7.00 -14.22
C TYR A 343 -13.79 7.32 -14.61
N ARG A 344 -13.48 8.60 -14.75
CA ARG A 344 -12.15 9.09 -15.13
C ARG A 344 -11.53 9.95 -14.04
N TYR A 345 -10.22 9.96 -13.99
CA TYR A 345 -9.44 10.80 -13.07
C TYR A 345 -9.88 12.28 -13.08
N ASP A 346 -10.18 12.85 -14.26
CA ASP A 346 -10.60 14.23 -14.38
C ASP A 346 -11.85 14.54 -13.55
N ASN A 347 -12.73 13.57 -13.39
CA ASN A 347 -13.97 13.65 -12.66
C ASN A 347 -13.87 13.29 -11.17
N TYR A 348 -12.68 12.85 -10.70
CA TYR A 348 -12.48 12.58 -9.28
C TYR A 348 -12.59 13.85 -8.45
N GLY A 349 -13.13 13.72 -7.25
CA GLY A 349 -13.06 14.78 -6.24
C GLY A 349 -11.61 15.05 -5.79
N PRO A 350 -11.39 16.17 -5.08
CA PRO A 350 -10.05 16.57 -4.66
C PRO A 350 -9.29 15.50 -3.88
N ILE A 351 -9.96 14.81 -2.95
CA ILE A 351 -9.34 13.71 -2.17
C ILE A 351 -9.06 12.50 -3.07
N GLY A 352 -10.00 12.14 -3.96
CA GLY A 352 -9.80 11.06 -4.94
C GLY A 352 -8.56 11.30 -5.80
N LYS A 353 -8.36 12.52 -6.30
CA LYS A 353 -7.16 12.91 -7.08
C LYS A 353 -5.87 12.82 -6.27
N ILE A 354 -5.89 13.29 -5.02
CA ILE A 354 -4.72 13.21 -4.13
C ILE A 354 -4.35 11.76 -3.85
N VAL A 355 -5.34 10.91 -3.59
CA VAL A 355 -5.12 9.48 -3.33
C VAL A 355 -4.60 8.78 -4.58
N ALA A 356 -5.20 8.99 -5.76
CA ALA A 356 -4.75 8.40 -7.02
C ALA A 356 -3.28 8.73 -7.33
N VAL A 357 -2.90 10.02 -7.26
CA VAL A 357 -1.50 10.45 -7.42
C VAL A 357 -0.61 9.90 -6.30
N GLY A 358 -1.11 9.85 -5.07
CA GLY A 358 -0.38 9.26 -3.94
C GLY A 358 -0.05 7.79 -4.18
N ILE A 359 -0.98 7.01 -4.72
CA ILE A 359 -0.83 5.60 -5.06
C ILE A 359 0.23 5.40 -6.16
N THR A 360 0.14 6.12 -7.27
CA THR A 360 1.10 5.99 -8.38
C THR A 360 2.50 6.46 -7.98
N LEU A 361 2.62 7.47 -7.11
CA LEU A 361 3.88 7.85 -6.48
C LEU A 361 4.40 6.77 -5.52
N HIS A 362 3.53 6.13 -4.73
CA HIS A 362 3.91 5.01 -3.83
C HIS A 362 4.43 3.81 -4.63
N LYS A 363 3.73 3.44 -5.70
CA LYS A 363 4.13 2.36 -6.64
C LYS A 363 5.40 2.70 -7.45
N GLY A 364 5.85 3.95 -7.44
CA GLY A 364 7.04 4.39 -8.16
C GLY A 364 6.80 4.66 -9.65
N THR A 365 5.55 4.80 -10.09
CA THR A 365 5.18 4.88 -11.52
C THR A 365 4.93 6.31 -12.01
N GLU A 366 4.41 7.22 -11.18
CA GLU A 366 3.96 8.56 -11.58
C GLU A 366 5.06 9.40 -12.27
N LEU A 367 6.26 9.43 -11.68
CA LEU A 367 7.43 10.15 -12.22
C LEU A 367 8.47 9.22 -12.85
N GLY A 368 8.10 7.95 -13.09
CA GLY A 368 8.96 6.96 -13.72
C GLY A 368 10.21 6.64 -12.89
N PHE A 369 11.36 6.44 -13.57
CA PHE A 369 12.59 5.97 -12.93
C PHE A 369 13.08 6.85 -11.77
N LEU A 370 12.91 8.17 -11.84
CA LEU A 370 13.26 9.05 -10.72
C LEU A 370 12.45 8.75 -9.45
N ASN A 371 11.16 8.48 -9.61
CA ASN A 371 10.29 8.07 -8.51
C ASN A 371 10.75 6.74 -7.90
N GLN A 372 11.07 5.76 -8.76
CA GLN A 372 11.61 4.46 -8.29
C GLN A 372 12.88 4.64 -7.47
N LEU A 373 13.83 5.46 -7.94
CA LEU A 373 15.09 5.72 -7.21
C LEU A 373 14.87 6.40 -5.87
N VAL A 374 14.02 7.42 -5.80
CA VAL A 374 13.73 8.13 -4.53
C VAL A 374 13.06 7.17 -3.54
N SER A 375 12.05 6.42 -3.98
CA SER A 375 11.36 5.45 -3.13
C SER A 375 12.30 4.30 -2.69
N LEU A 376 13.18 3.82 -3.57
CA LEU A 376 14.22 2.85 -3.22
C LEU A 376 15.16 3.38 -2.14
N LEU A 377 15.62 4.63 -2.24
CA LEU A 377 16.48 5.24 -1.21
C LEU A 377 15.78 5.34 0.15
N ILE A 378 14.46 5.61 0.16
CA ILE A 378 13.66 5.62 1.39
C ILE A 378 13.58 4.20 1.98
N CYS A 379 13.32 3.18 1.15
CA CYS A 379 13.29 1.78 1.58
C CYS A 379 14.65 1.32 2.13
N LEU A 380 15.76 1.59 1.44
CA LEU A 380 17.11 1.27 1.88
C LEU A 380 17.47 2.00 3.18
N GLY A 381 17.07 3.26 3.30
CA GLY A 381 17.19 4.04 4.54
C GLY A 381 16.40 3.43 5.69
N THR A 382 15.19 2.93 5.43
CA THR A 382 14.35 2.23 6.42
C THR A 382 15.01 0.93 6.88
N LEU A 383 15.57 0.14 5.96
CA LEU A 383 16.36 -1.05 6.29
C LEU A 383 17.55 -0.71 7.17
N LEU A 384 18.33 0.32 6.80
CA LEU A 384 19.48 0.77 7.58
C LEU A 384 19.08 1.18 9.00
N VAL A 385 17.99 1.93 9.15
CA VAL A 385 17.46 2.36 10.46
C VAL A 385 16.99 1.16 11.27
N ALA A 386 16.25 0.23 10.69
CA ALA A 386 15.76 -0.97 11.37
C ALA A 386 16.93 -1.86 11.83
N PHE A 387 17.86 -2.19 10.93
CA PHE A 387 19.03 -3.02 11.27
C PHE A 387 19.93 -2.37 12.32
N THR A 388 20.20 -1.07 12.19
CA THR A 388 21.03 -0.36 13.20
C THR A 388 20.34 -0.27 14.54
N GLY A 389 19.01 -0.13 14.57
CA GLY A 389 18.19 -0.17 15.78
C GLY A 389 18.31 -1.51 16.51
N VAL A 390 18.08 -2.62 15.80
CA VAL A 390 18.20 -4.00 16.30
C VAL A 390 19.64 -4.29 16.75
N TYR A 391 20.64 -3.88 15.96
CA TYR A 391 22.05 -4.06 16.29
C TYR A 391 22.45 -3.30 17.56
N MET A 392 21.99 -2.04 17.73
CA MET A 392 22.22 -1.28 18.94
C MET A 392 21.59 -1.94 20.17
N TRP A 393 20.41 -2.50 20.01
CA TRP A 393 19.76 -3.29 21.07
C TRP A 393 20.60 -4.52 21.41
N TRP A 394 20.98 -5.34 20.43
CA TRP A 394 21.78 -6.57 20.64
C TRP A 394 23.07 -6.28 21.42
N LYS A 395 23.82 -5.26 21.02
CA LYS A 395 25.08 -4.88 21.69
C LYS A 395 24.91 -4.32 23.10
N ARG A 396 23.70 -3.93 23.48
CA ARG A 396 23.41 -3.26 24.75
C ARG A 396 22.58 -4.11 25.71
N LYS A 397 21.89 -5.13 25.21
CA LYS A 397 21.03 -5.95 26.06
C LYS A 397 21.85 -6.64 27.17
N PRO A 398 21.37 -6.65 28.42
CA PRO A 398 22.00 -7.42 29.50
C PRO A 398 21.68 -8.92 29.33
N ASN A 399 22.50 -9.80 29.92
CA ASN A 399 22.30 -11.24 29.84
C ASN A 399 20.97 -11.71 30.46
N SER A 400 20.43 -10.97 31.45
CA SER A 400 19.24 -11.35 32.23
C SER A 400 17.98 -10.56 31.92
N GLY A 401 17.97 -9.76 30.83
CA GLY A 401 16.80 -8.92 30.52
C GLY A 401 16.78 -8.37 29.09
N LEU A 402 15.64 -7.78 28.71
CA LEU A 402 15.45 -7.19 27.40
C LEU A 402 16.27 -5.90 27.20
N GLY A 403 16.75 -5.27 28.25
CA GLY A 403 17.55 -4.02 28.17
C GLY A 403 16.72 -2.77 27.93
N ALA A 404 15.43 -2.82 28.20
CA ALA A 404 14.54 -1.65 28.15
C ALA A 404 14.96 -0.57 29.17
N PRO A 405 14.76 0.73 28.87
CA PRO A 405 14.89 1.78 29.86
C PRO A 405 14.00 1.54 31.08
N LYS A 406 14.44 1.87 32.30
CA LYS A 406 13.62 1.77 33.51
C LYS A 406 12.36 2.62 33.38
N ALA A 407 11.22 2.06 33.83
CA ALA A 407 9.97 2.79 33.86
C ALA A 407 10.09 4.06 34.69
N PRO A 408 9.79 5.26 34.18
CA PRO A 408 9.83 6.48 34.96
C PRO A 408 8.65 6.56 35.90
N LYS A 409 8.88 7.06 37.13
CA LYS A 409 7.78 7.43 38.04
C LYS A 409 7.21 8.78 37.59
N ILE A 410 6.11 8.77 36.85
CA ILE A 410 5.44 10.00 36.39
C ILE A 410 4.13 10.16 37.12
N LYS A 411 4.01 11.23 37.93
CA LYS A 411 2.78 11.53 38.71
C LYS A 411 1.62 12.12 37.89
N ASN A 412 1.89 12.75 36.73
CA ASN A 412 0.88 13.36 35.87
C ASN A 412 1.18 13.06 34.38
N MET A 413 0.46 12.11 33.83
CA MET A 413 0.60 11.68 32.42
C MET A 413 -0.53 12.21 31.49
N LYS A 414 -1.25 13.27 31.90
CA LYS A 414 -2.42 13.77 31.14
C LYS A 414 -2.12 14.05 29.67
N LEU A 415 -0.98 14.70 29.37
CA LEU A 415 -0.57 14.98 27.99
C LEU A 415 -0.28 13.68 27.22
N LEU A 416 0.42 12.73 27.85
CA LEU A 416 0.75 11.47 27.19
C LEU A 416 -0.52 10.65 26.94
N LEU A 417 -1.43 10.58 27.90
CA LEU A 417 -2.73 9.93 27.75
C LEU A 417 -3.56 10.60 26.65
N PHE A 418 -3.57 11.92 26.59
CA PHE A 418 -4.26 12.67 25.54
C PHE A 418 -3.68 12.36 24.15
N LEU A 419 -2.34 12.33 24.00
CA LEU A 419 -1.71 11.93 22.75
C LEU A 419 -2.03 10.49 22.36
N LEU A 420 -2.10 9.57 23.33
CA LEU A 420 -2.47 8.18 23.09
C LEU A 420 -3.93 8.03 22.63
N ILE A 421 -4.83 8.81 23.21
CA ILE A 421 -6.25 8.83 22.81
C ILE A 421 -6.36 9.36 21.39
N ILE A 422 -5.67 10.45 21.03
CA ILE A 422 -5.66 10.97 19.66
C ILE A 422 -5.11 9.93 18.68
N LEU A 423 -3.98 9.30 19.01
CA LEU A 423 -3.41 8.25 18.17
C LEU A 423 -4.34 7.05 18.04
N GLY A 424 -5.05 6.68 19.12
CA GLY A 424 -6.03 5.60 19.10
C GLY A 424 -7.27 5.91 18.26
N ILE A 425 -7.68 7.17 18.18
CA ILE A 425 -8.78 7.62 17.32
C ILE A 425 -8.35 7.66 15.86
N LEU A 426 -7.17 8.24 15.57
CA LEU A 426 -6.63 8.31 14.23
C LEU A 426 -6.24 6.95 13.66
N PHE A 427 -5.73 6.07 14.51
CA PHE A 427 -5.28 4.71 14.18
C PHE A 427 -5.91 3.70 15.14
N PRO A 428 -7.13 3.23 14.88
CA PRO A 428 -7.87 2.38 15.82
C PRO A 428 -7.12 1.09 16.20
N LEU A 429 -6.39 0.48 15.29
CA LEU A 429 -5.58 -0.71 15.60
C LEU A 429 -4.44 -0.41 16.58
N VAL A 430 -3.84 0.79 16.52
CA VAL A 430 -2.88 1.24 17.55
C VAL A 430 -3.57 1.39 18.90
N GLY A 431 -4.74 2.02 18.92
CA GLY A 431 -5.55 2.15 20.15
C GLY A 431 -5.86 0.78 20.79
N LEU A 432 -6.34 -0.17 20.00
CA LEU A 432 -6.60 -1.55 20.45
C LEU A 432 -5.33 -2.24 20.95
N SER A 433 -4.21 -2.11 20.23
CA SER A 433 -2.93 -2.68 20.66
C SER A 433 -2.44 -2.11 21.99
N LEU A 434 -2.64 -0.83 22.23
CA LEU A 434 -2.30 -0.18 23.51
C LEU A 434 -3.18 -0.69 24.67
N ILE A 435 -4.47 -0.87 24.44
CA ILE A 435 -5.37 -1.48 25.43
C ILE A 435 -4.92 -2.92 25.73
N PHE A 436 -4.59 -3.69 24.69
CA PHE A 436 -4.11 -5.06 24.84
C PHE A 436 -2.79 -5.12 25.63
N VAL A 437 -1.83 -4.28 25.32
CA VAL A 437 -0.55 -4.17 26.05
C VAL A 437 -0.79 -3.76 27.51
N TRP A 438 -1.70 -2.82 27.76
CA TRP A 438 -2.06 -2.40 29.11
C TRP A 438 -2.69 -3.55 29.91
N LEU A 439 -3.60 -4.33 29.31
CA LEU A 439 -4.20 -5.50 29.94
C LEU A 439 -3.14 -6.58 30.24
N ILE A 440 -2.22 -6.85 29.32
CA ILE A 440 -1.09 -7.78 29.56
C ILE A 440 -0.22 -7.28 30.71
N ASP A 441 0.09 -5.98 30.74
CA ASP A 441 0.86 -5.41 31.85
C ASP A 441 0.16 -5.63 33.18
N LEU A 442 -1.13 -5.27 33.28
CA LEU A 442 -1.93 -5.36 34.49
C LEU A 442 -2.13 -6.80 34.99
N LEU A 443 -2.48 -7.72 34.07
CA LEU A 443 -2.91 -9.07 34.42
C LEU A 443 -1.74 -10.06 34.54
N ILE A 444 -0.68 -9.85 33.77
CA ILE A 444 0.44 -10.80 33.65
C ILE A 444 1.73 -10.20 34.20
N ILE A 445 2.21 -9.08 33.62
CA ILE A 445 3.56 -8.58 33.91
C ILE A 445 3.68 -8.15 35.36
N GLN A 446 2.69 -7.39 35.88
CA GLN A 446 2.71 -6.91 37.26
C GLN A 446 2.62 -8.04 38.31
N ARG A 447 2.06 -9.21 37.94
CA ARG A 447 1.91 -10.40 38.80
C ARG A 447 3.10 -11.36 38.74
N MET A 448 3.95 -11.26 37.68
CA MET A 448 5.09 -12.15 37.44
C MET A 448 6.44 -11.47 37.72
N PRO A 449 7.09 -11.67 38.88
CA PRO A 449 8.35 -11.00 39.22
C PRO A 449 9.49 -11.24 38.21
N LYS A 450 9.51 -12.42 37.56
CA LYS A 450 10.48 -12.73 36.51
C LYS A 450 10.24 -11.89 35.24
N ALA A 451 8.97 -11.77 34.78
CA ALA A 451 8.61 -10.95 33.64
C ALA A 451 8.88 -9.47 33.89
N LYS A 452 8.53 -8.97 35.08
CA LYS A 452 8.78 -7.60 35.49
C LYS A 452 10.28 -7.25 35.49
N ARG A 453 11.13 -8.15 36.00
CA ARG A 453 12.58 -7.98 35.94
C ARG A 453 13.11 -8.03 34.52
N PHE A 454 12.66 -8.99 33.71
CA PHE A 454 13.07 -9.15 32.33
C PHE A 454 12.73 -7.93 31.48
N LEU A 455 11.53 -7.37 31.62
CA LEU A 455 11.05 -6.19 30.90
C LEU A 455 11.44 -4.86 31.57
N ASN A 456 12.09 -4.88 32.73
CA ASN A 456 12.45 -3.68 33.49
C ASN A 456 11.21 -2.76 33.77
N ALA A 457 10.06 -3.42 34.09
CA ALA A 457 8.75 -2.81 34.27
C ALA A 457 8.52 -2.41 35.75
#